data_206b0843e20b7567e421b9fc07c3b1e0
#
_entry.id   206b0843e20b7567e421b9fc07c3b1e0
#
_cell.length_a   1.000
_cell.length_b   1.000
_cell.length_c   1.000
_cell.angle_alpha   90.00
_cell.angle_beta   90.00
_cell.angle_gamma   90.00
#
_symmetry.space_group_name_H-M   'P 1'
#
loop_
_entity.id
_entity.type
_entity.pdbx_description
1 polymer ?
#
loop_
_entity_poly.entity_id
_entity_poly.type
_entity_poly.pdbx_seq_one_letter_code
_entity_poly.pdbx_strand_id
1 'polypeptide(L)' 'MKKNTIYRFKRTEDYVMVLNSEAEVIFPHKKEEHEAVIYQNLETKQIYVREKSDFKRKFEEIEQ' A
#
# COMPACT_ATOMS: atom_id res chain seq x y z
N MET A 1 -3.48 -9.98 -2.96
CA MET A 1 -2.39 -9.00 -3.20
C MET A 1 -1.07 -9.65 -2.86
N LYS A 2 -0.14 -9.63 -3.79
CA LYS A 2 1.15 -10.31 -3.61
C LYS A 2 2.23 -9.36 -3.15
N LYS A 3 3.13 -9.88 -2.31
CA LYS A 3 4.36 -9.24 -1.89
C LYS A 3 5.27 -8.99 -3.10
N ASN A 4 6.00 -7.89 -3.10
CA ASN A 4 6.92 -7.48 -4.18
C ASN A 4 6.24 -7.21 -5.52
N THR A 5 4.95 -6.91 -5.48
CA THR A 5 4.19 -6.55 -6.68
C THR A 5 4.23 -5.02 -6.84
N ILE A 6 4.32 -4.57 -8.08
CA ILE A 6 4.35 -3.13 -8.39
C ILE A 6 2.93 -2.63 -8.59
N TYR A 7 2.62 -1.51 -7.96
CA TYR A 7 1.35 -0.81 -8.10
C TYR A 7 1.61 0.63 -8.52
N ARG A 8 0.62 1.26 -9.12
CA ARG A 8 0.67 2.67 -9.51
C ARG A 8 -0.39 3.45 -8.73
N PHE A 9 0.01 4.55 -8.12
CA PHE A 9 -0.93 5.45 -7.46
C PHE A 9 -1.68 6.23 -8.55
N LYS A 10 -2.99 6.04 -8.63
CA LYS A 10 -3.81 6.59 -9.72
C LYS A 10 -3.74 8.11 -9.81
N ARG A 11 -3.65 8.78 -8.67
CA ARG A 11 -3.69 10.24 -8.60
C ARG A 11 -2.42 10.90 -9.13
N THR A 12 -1.25 10.36 -8.79
CA THR A 12 0.04 10.97 -9.11
C THR A 12 0.88 10.17 -10.10
N GLU A 13 0.44 8.96 -10.41
CA GLU A 13 1.16 8.01 -11.25
C GLU A 13 2.51 7.55 -10.68
N ASP A 14 2.71 7.72 -9.37
CA ASP A 14 3.89 7.18 -8.70
C ASP A 14 3.85 5.65 -8.67
N TYR A 15 5.00 5.04 -8.88
CA TYR A 15 5.12 3.59 -8.78
C TYR A 15 5.60 3.20 -7.39
N VAL A 16 4.96 2.19 -6.82
CA VAL A 16 5.28 1.68 -5.49
C VAL A 16 5.40 0.17 -5.53
N MET A 17 6.16 -0.39 -4.59
CA MET A 17 6.25 -1.83 -4.44
C MET A 17 5.64 -2.23 -3.10
N VAL A 18 4.74 -3.22 -3.13
CA VAL A 18 4.13 -3.75 -1.92
C VAL A 18 5.15 -4.61 -1.19
N LEU A 19 5.44 -4.24 0.05
CA LEU A 19 6.37 -4.99 0.90
C LEU A 19 5.64 -6.01 1.77
N ASN A 20 4.44 -5.66 2.24
CA ASN A 20 3.61 -6.53 3.06
C ASN A 20 2.16 -6.12 2.88
N SER A 21 1.30 -7.05 2.52
CA SER A 21 -0.13 -6.78 2.29
C SER A 21 -1.03 -7.39 3.35
N GLU A 22 -0.45 -7.99 4.39
CA GLU A 22 -1.21 -8.69 5.43
C GLU A 22 -0.87 -8.18 6.84
N ALA A 23 -0.28 -7.01 6.94
CA ALA A 23 0.04 -6.42 8.23
C ALA A 23 -1.24 -6.01 8.96
N GLU A 24 -1.29 -6.24 10.26
CA GLU A 24 -2.37 -5.77 11.09
C GLU A 24 -1.88 -4.56 11.87
N VAL A 25 -2.57 -3.44 11.73
CA VAL A 25 -2.14 -2.16 12.31
C VAL A 25 -3.31 -1.49 13.02
N ILE A 26 -3.04 -0.92 14.17
CA ILE A 26 -4.04 -0.11 14.89
C ILE A 26 -3.80 1.36 14.47
N PHE A 27 -4.78 1.90 13.73
CA PHE A 27 -4.69 3.29 13.29
C PHE A 27 -5.17 4.23 14.39
N PRO A 28 -4.57 5.42 14.55
CA PRO A 28 -4.89 6.33 15.65
C PRO A 28 -6.36 6.73 15.75
N HIS A 29 -7.06 6.77 14.63
CA HIS A 29 -8.46 7.19 14.58
C HIS A 29 -9.44 6.02 14.59
N LYS A 30 -8.94 4.79 14.78
CA LYS A 30 -9.75 3.56 14.81
C LYS A 30 -9.42 2.77 16.06
N LYS A 31 -10.43 2.11 16.62
CA LYS A 31 -10.30 1.39 17.88
C LYS A 31 -9.89 -0.07 17.74
N GLU A 32 -9.93 -0.60 16.52
CA GLU A 32 -9.63 -2.00 16.27
C GLU A 32 -8.54 -2.13 15.22
N GLU A 33 -7.94 -3.32 15.17
CA GLU A 33 -6.93 -3.62 14.16
C GLU A 33 -7.55 -3.71 12.78
N HIS A 34 -6.85 -3.17 11.80
CA HIS A 34 -7.23 -3.25 10.40
C HIS A 34 -6.07 -3.78 9.59
N GLU A 35 -6.38 -4.52 8.53
CA GLU A 35 -5.35 -4.95 7.60
C GLU A 35 -4.77 -3.74 6.90
N ALA A 36 -3.45 -3.74 6.77
CA ALA A 36 -2.72 -2.64 6.17
C ALA A 36 -1.76 -3.15 5.09
N VAL A 37 -1.48 -2.28 4.15
CA VAL A 37 -0.46 -2.52 3.13
C VAL A 37 0.73 -1.63 3.45
N ILE A 38 1.90 -2.25 3.55
CA ILE A 38 3.17 -1.55 3.70
C ILE A 38 3.82 -1.53 2.32
N TYR A 39 4.14 -0.34 1.82
CA TYR A 39 4.66 -0.20 0.48
C TYR A 39 5.75 0.85 0.43
N GLN A 40 6.58 0.79 -0.60
CA GLN A 40 7.71 1.69 -0.77
C GLN A 40 7.59 2.42 -2.10
N ASN A 41 7.72 3.74 -2.08
CA ASN A 41 7.81 4.52 -3.29
C ASN A 41 9.15 4.19 -3.96
N LEU A 42 9.12 3.78 -5.23
CA LEU A 42 10.31 3.33 -5.92
C LEU A 42 11.27 4.47 -6.27
N GLU A 43 10.77 5.68 -6.38
CA GLU A 43 11.59 6.84 -6.67
C GLU A 43 12.25 7.43 -5.42
N THR A 44 11.45 7.69 -4.38
CA THR A 44 11.95 8.33 -3.16
C THR A 44 12.50 7.35 -2.14
N LYS A 45 12.16 6.07 -2.28
CA LYS A 45 12.50 4.99 -1.33
C LYS A 45 11.80 5.10 0.01
N GLN A 46 10.87 6.04 0.15
CA GLN A 46 10.12 6.22 1.38
C GLN A 46 9.11 5.11 1.57
N ILE A 47 8.94 4.65 2.81
CA ILE A 47 8.04 3.56 3.15
C ILE A 47 6.78 4.14 3.78
N TYR A 48 5.63 3.65 3.35
CA TYR A 48 4.32 4.10 3.81
C TYR A 48 3.48 2.93 4.28
N VAL A 49 2.52 3.23 5.15
CA VAL A 49 1.51 2.28 5.59
C VAL A 49 0.14 2.88 5.27
N ARG A 50 -0.72 2.08 4.68
CA ARG A 50 -2.06 2.51 4.33
C ARG A 50 -3.04 1.38 4.60
N GLU A 51 -4.25 1.70 5.05
CA GLU A 51 -5.30 0.70 5.22
C GLU A 51 -5.56 -0.01 3.89
N LYS A 52 -5.71 -1.34 3.94
CA LYS A 52 -5.79 -2.17 2.74
C LYS A 52 -6.94 -1.80 1.81
N SER A 53 -8.12 -1.50 2.38
CA SER A 53 -9.27 -1.10 1.57
C SER A 53 -9.02 0.20 0.83
N ASP A 54 -8.35 1.15 1.48
CA ASP A 54 -7.99 2.42 0.88
C ASP A 54 -6.92 2.25 -0.20
N PHE A 55 -5.95 1.37 0.05
CA PHE A 55 -4.93 1.06 -0.94
C PHE A 55 -5.54 0.47 -2.21
N LYS A 56 -6.43 -0.50 -2.07
CA LYS A 56 -7.09 -1.13 -3.22
C LYS A 56 -7.88 -0.13 -4.05
N ARG A 57 -8.45 0.87 -3.40
CA ARG A 57 -9.26 1.88 -4.07
C ARG A 57 -8.39 2.90 -4.83
N LYS A 58 -7.22 3.24 -4.30
CA LYS A 58 -6.39 4.34 -4.84
C LYS A 58 -5.23 3.89 -5.70
N PHE A 59 -4.90 2.61 -5.67
CA PHE A 59 -3.77 2.07 -6.43
C PHE A 59 -4.25 0.99 -7.39
N GLU A 60 -3.54 0.83 -8.49
CA GLU A 60 -3.82 -0.25 -9.42
C GLU A 60 -2.58 -1.09 -9.66
N GLU A 61 -2.77 -2.38 -9.81
CA GLU A 61 -1.68 -3.31 -10.07
C GLU A 61 -1.17 -3.13 -11.49
N ILE A 62 0.14 -3.12 -11.64
CA ILE A 62 0.78 -3.07 -12.95
C ILE A 62 1.07 -4.50 -13.36
N GLU A 63 0.52 -4.92 -14.48
CA GLU A 63 0.79 -6.22 -15.06
C GLU A 63 2.20 -6.24 -15.63
N GLN A 64 2.91 -7.30 -15.35
CA GLN A 64 4.28 -7.47 -15.82
C GLN A 64 4.38 -8.63 -16.79
#